data_0a48b2668efe5a8b524c4e0038be0420
#
_entry.id   0a48b2668efe5a8b524c4e0038be0420
#
_cell.length_a   1.000
_cell.length_b   1.000
_cell.length_c   1.000
_cell.angle_alpha   90.00
_cell.angle_beta   90.00
_cell.angle_gamma   90.00
#
_symmetry.space_group_name_H-M   'P 1'
#
loop_
_entity.id
_entity.type
_entity.pdbx_description
1 polymer ?
#
loop_
_entity_poly.entity_id
_entity_poly.type
_entity_poly.pdbx_seq_one_letter_code
_entity_poly.pdbx_strand_id
1 'polypeptide(L)'
;MRKLFALACTALVLLTTVLPGLGAETGKAASPAATFILTSENDAFAGTDEQYTNGIKLTWVSGDLKAYAEDERLPDFLLPYLRILPFVNEPGQHYNVALSLGQNMYVPRDTQTEAAQPDDRPYAGWTYLSLALHAKTATQLDTFETSLGMVGPSARAGDTQNAFHTLTGFKRADGWSHQIHDEPGLMLSWQRTLRSARVDLGDLAWDLLPHVRATVGNVQTLAAAGFETRLGYRLPWDFGTSLIQPGGGVNAHAEPDDPRLKQDTFFGLHVFAGAEGRAVARNIFLDGNTWEHSAHVAKKPFVADLMAGVGLVLGRAKLTYTHVYRTEEYDGQKGPQMFGSVSLAVTF
;
A
#
# COMPACT_ATOMS: atom_id res chain seq x y z
N MET A 1 4.94 -22.93 -0.57
CA MET A 1 5.47 -22.29 -1.77
C MET A 1 4.77 -22.72 -3.07
N ARG A 2 4.76 -23.99 -3.52
CA ARG A 2 4.12 -24.39 -4.81
C ARG A 2 2.63 -24.03 -4.91
N LYS A 3 1.83 -24.18 -3.83
CA LYS A 3 0.38 -23.87 -3.85
C LYS A 3 0.10 -22.35 -3.83
N LEU A 4 0.90 -21.55 -3.13
CA LEU A 4 0.80 -20.09 -3.13
C LEU A 4 1.17 -19.49 -4.48
N PHE A 5 2.22 -20.01 -5.11
CA PHE A 5 2.60 -19.63 -6.47
C PHE A 5 1.51 -20.00 -7.49
N ALA A 6 0.86 -21.17 -7.32
CA ALA A 6 -0.27 -21.58 -8.15
C ALA A 6 -1.50 -20.67 -7.96
N LEU A 7 -1.83 -20.24 -6.71
CA LEU A 7 -2.94 -19.30 -6.46
C LEU A 7 -2.68 -17.90 -7.05
N ALA A 8 -1.46 -17.39 -6.92
CA ALA A 8 -1.06 -16.13 -7.55
C ALA A 8 -1.12 -16.23 -9.09
N CYS A 9 -0.68 -17.34 -9.66
CA CYS A 9 -0.79 -17.61 -11.10
C CYS A 9 -2.25 -17.79 -11.55
N THR A 10 -3.11 -18.42 -10.74
CA THR A 10 -4.53 -18.61 -11.07
C THR A 10 -5.30 -17.28 -11.01
N ALA A 11 -5.01 -16.42 -10.02
CA ALA A 11 -5.54 -15.06 -9.96
C ALA A 11 -5.09 -14.22 -11.17
N LEU A 12 -3.84 -14.37 -11.60
CA LEU A 12 -3.29 -13.71 -12.78
C LEU A 12 -3.98 -14.20 -14.08
N VAL A 13 -4.21 -15.51 -14.20
CA VAL A 13 -4.90 -16.11 -15.37
C VAL A 13 -6.37 -15.72 -15.41
N LEU A 14 -7.07 -15.66 -14.26
CA LEU A 14 -8.46 -15.18 -14.20
C LEU A 14 -8.58 -13.69 -14.57
N LEU A 15 -7.63 -12.85 -14.17
CA LEU A 15 -7.61 -11.44 -14.57
C LEU A 15 -7.37 -11.26 -16.06
N THR A 16 -6.52 -12.08 -16.69
CA THR A 16 -6.24 -12.00 -18.13
C THR A 16 -7.39 -12.48 -18.99
N THR A 17 -8.29 -13.33 -18.48
CA THR A 17 -9.48 -13.81 -19.20
C THR A 17 -10.70 -12.88 -19.08
N VAL A 18 -10.73 -12.01 -18.07
CA VAL A 18 -11.82 -11.03 -17.87
C VAL A 18 -11.57 -9.72 -18.64
N LEU A 19 -10.31 -9.40 -18.97
CA LEU A 19 -9.91 -8.14 -19.62
C LEU A 19 -10.24 -7.99 -21.13
N PRO A 20 -10.51 -9.02 -21.95
CA PRO A 20 -10.85 -8.81 -23.36
C PRO A 20 -12.21 -8.15 -23.62
N GLY A 21 -13.07 -8.00 -22.61
CA GLY A 21 -14.42 -7.45 -22.75
C GLY A 21 -14.56 -5.92 -22.59
N LEU A 22 -13.51 -5.22 -22.18
CA LEU A 22 -13.52 -3.75 -22.09
C LEU A 22 -12.96 -3.16 -23.39
N GLY A 23 -13.77 -3.22 -24.44
CA GLY A 23 -13.43 -2.84 -25.80
C GLY A 23 -12.93 -1.42 -25.94
N ALA A 24 -11.88 -1.27 -26.70
CA ALA A 24 -11.40 0.01 -27.21
C ALA A 24 -12.47 0.65 -28.09
N GLU A 25 -13.14 1.69 -27.61
CA GLU A 25 -13.84 2.63 -28.47
C GLU A 25 -12.79 3.42 -29.26
N THR A 26 -12.66 3.10 -30.52
CA THR A 26 -11.86 3.86 -31.48
C THR A 26 -12.56 5.19 -31.78
N GLY A 27 -11.95 6.31 -31.37
CA GLY A 27 -12.34 7.63 -31.94
C GLY A 27 -12.63 8.76 -30.99
N LYS A 28 -12.40 8.65 -29.65
CA LYS A 28 -12.36 9.80 -28.74
C LYS A 28 -10.93 10.10 -28.31
N ALA A 29 -10.60 11.39 -28.10
CA ALA A 29 -9.37 11.79 -27.43
C ALA A 29 -9.17 10.89 -26.21
N ALA A 30 -7.99 10.26 -26.09
CA ALA A 30 -7.71 9.25 -25.07
C ALA A 30 -8.19 9.75 -23.70
N SER A 31 -9.21 9.10 -23.14
CA SER A 31 -9.64 9.38 -21.78
C SER A 31 -8.44 9.16 -20.86
N PRO A 32 -8.23 10.03 -19.86
CA PRO A 32 -7.13 9.85 -18.92
C PRO A 32 -7.20 8.43 -18.35
N ALA A 33 -6.11 7.67 -18.46
CA ALA A 33 -6.08 6.25 -18.10
C ALA A 33 -6.22 6.07 -16.59
N ALA A 34 -7.23 5.34 -16.16
CA ALA A 34 -7.40 4.94 -14.76
C ALA A 34 -6.50 3.73 -14.44
N THR A 35 -6.21 3.50 -13.17
CA THR A 35 -5.39 2.37 -12.73
C THR A 35 -6.08 1.62 -11.61
N PHE A 36 -6.16 0.29 -11.72
CA PHE A 36 -6.57 -0.59 -10.65
C PHE A 36 -5.34 -1.28 -10.05
N ILE A 37 -5.24 -1.32 -8.72
CA ILE A 37 -4.09 -1.86 -8.00
C ILE A 37 -4.57 -2.87 -6.97
N LEU A 38 -4.01 -4.08 -7.00
CA LEU A 38 -4.13 -5.08 -5.95
C LEU A 38 -2.77 -5.20 -5.28
N THR A 39 -2.70 -4.97 -3.97
CA THR A 39 -1.51 -5.21 -3.16
C THR A 39 -1.82 -6.26 -2.11
N SER A 40 -0.94 -7.26 -1.99
CA SER A 40 -0.99 -8.29 -0.95
C SER A 40 0.37 -8.36 -0.27
N GLU A 41 0.37 -8.24 1.04
CA GLU A 41 1.55 -8.38 1.90
C GLU A 41 1.38 -9.60 2.78
N ASN A 42 2.44 -10.39 2.89
CA ASN A 42 2.41 -11.60 3.72
C ASN A 42 3.83 -11.98 4.15
N ASP A 43 3.98 -12.40 5.40
CA ASP A 43 5.23 -12.91 5.96
C ASP A 43 5.63 -14.26 5.34
N ALA A 44 4.67 -15.09 4.91
CA ALA A 44 4.95 -16.32 4.19
C ALA A 44 5.70 -16.10 2.86
N PHE A 45 5.59 -14.91 2.23
CA PHE A 45 6.40 -14.57 1.05
C PHE A 45 7.88 -14.39 1.40
N ALA A 46 8.21 -14.11 2.67
CA ALA A 46 9.57 -14.06 3.20
C ALA A 46 10.00 -15.38 3.85
N GLY A 47 9.12 -16.39 3.93
CA GLY A 47 9.38 -17.70 4.50
C GLY A 47 9.17 -17.79 6.01
N THR A 48 8.47 -16.82 6.60
CA THR A 48 8.05 -16.79 8.01
C THR A 48 6.53 -16.87 8.10
N ASP A 49 5.96 -17.07 9.30
CA ASP A 49 4.52 -17.06 9.59
C ASP A 49 4.33 -16.45 10.98
N GLU A 50 4.73 -15.17 11.14
CA GLU A 50 4.82 -14.51 12.44
C GLU A 50 4.58 -12.99 12.31
N GLN A 51 3.86 -12.39 13.27
CA GLN A 51 3.74 -10.93 13.56
C GLN A 51 2.85 -10.13 12.60
N TYR A 52 3.32 -9.53 11.51
CA TYR A 52 2.49 -8.92 10.46
C TYR A 52 2.15 -9.98 9.44
N THR A 53 1.08 -10.68 9.69
CA THR A 53 0.78 -11.90 8.96
C THR A 53 0.23 -11.65 7.57
N ASN A 54 -0.61 -10.62 7.40
CA ASN A 54 -1.25 -10.37 6.11
C ASN A 54 -1.78 -8.94 5.99
N GLY A 55 -1.67 -8.41 4.79
CA GLY A 55 -2.37 -7.22 4.35
C GLY A 55 -2.89 -7.40 2.93
N ILE A 56 -4.10 -6.93 2.67
CA ILE A 56 -4.65 -6.85 1.33
C ILE A 56 -5.25 -5.46 1.12
N LYS A 57 -4.93 -4.83 0.00
CA LYS A 57 -5.48 -3.52 -0.39
C LYS A 57 -5.86 -3.52 -1.86
N LEU A 58 -7.10 -3.17 -2.15
CA LEU A 58 -7.61 -2.88 -3.48
C LEU A 58 -7.69 -1.37 -3.64
N THR A 59 -7.12 -0.84 -4.69
CA THR A 59 -7.14 0.61 -4.98
C THR A 59 -7.56 0.85 -6.40
N TRP A 60 -8.53 1.72 -6.59
CA TRP A 60 -8.83 2.33 -7.87
C TRP A 60 -8.31 3.77 -7.87
N VAL A 61 -7.60 4.16 -8.93
CA VAL A 61 -7.07 5.52 -9.15
C VAL A 61 -7.71 6.07 -10.40
N SER A 62 -8.29 7.25 -10.33
CA SER A 62 -8.84 7.94 -11.49
C SER A 62 -7.75 8.22 -12.54
N GLY A 63 -8.14 8.41 -13.77
CA GLY A 63 -7.29 9.09 -14.75
C GLY A 63 -6.92 10.52 -14.31
N ASP A 64 -5.98 11.13 -15.01
CA ASP A 64 -5.52 12.47 -14.71
C ASP A 64 -6.64 13.51 -14.87
N LEU A 65 -6.79 14.34 -13.85
CA LEU A 65 -7.70 15.45 -13.77
C LEU A 65 -6.88 16.74 -13.90
N LYS A 66 -7.40 17.75 -14.60
CA LYS A 66 -6.77 19.08 -14.68
C LYS A 66 -6.97 19.88 -13.39
N ALA A 67 -8.10 19.68 -12.74
CA ALA A 67 -8.43 20.27 -11.46
C ALA A 67 -9.52 19.44 -10.80
N TYR A 68 -9.53 19.30 -9.46
CA TYR A 68 -10.61 18.60 -8.75
C TYR A 68 -11.97 19.31 -8.93
N ALA A 69 -11.98 20.65 -9.01
CA ALA A 69 -13.20 21.44 -9.13
C ALA A 69 -13.88 21.35 -10.52
N GLU A 70 -13.20 20.81 -11.53
CA GLU A 70 -13.72 20.69 -12.89
C GLU A 70 -14.28 19.29 -13.18
N ASP A 71 -14.19 18.37 -12.24
CA ASP A 71 -14.68 16.99 -12.43
C ASP A 71 -16.09 16.83 -11.86
N GLU A 72 -17.08 16.74 -12.76
CA GLU A 72 -18.49 16.53 -12.42
C GLU A 72 -18.75 15.25 -11.62
N ARG A 73 -17.77 14.34 -11.53
CA ARG A 73 -17.86 13.10 -10.74
C ARG A 73 -17.59 13.32 -9.25
N LEU A 74 -16.98 14.45 -8.87
CA LEU A 74 -16.75 14.78 -7.46
C LEU A 74 -17.99 15.48 -6.88
N PRO A 75 -18.53 15.00 -5.75
CA PRO A 75 -19.63 15.67 -5.09
C PRO A 75 -19.28 17.10 -4.67
N ASP A 76 -20.14 18.06 -4.96
CA ASP A 76 -19.94 19.49 -4.67
C ASP A 76 -19.60 19.77 -3.20
N PHE A 77 -20.08 18.95 -2.26
CA PHE A 77 -19.79 19.13 -0.83
C PHE A 77 -18.33 18.92 -0.47
N LEU A 78 -17.54 18.23 -1.32
CA LEU A 78 -16.10 18.04 -1.12
C LEU A 78 -15.28 19.26 -1.57
N LEU A 79 -15.76 20.07 -2.47
CA LEU A 79 -15.02 21.18 -3.07
C LEU A 79 -14.50 22.20 -2.03
N PRO A 80 -15.26 22.60 -0.97
CA PRO A 80 -14.75 23.51 0.04
C PRO A 80 -13.54 22.92 0.81
N TYR A 81 -13.53 21.62 1.06
CA TYR A 81 -12.43 20.93 1.75
C TYR A 81 -11.21 20.79 0.86
N LEU A 82 -11.41 20.53 -0.45
CA LEU A 82 -10.32 20.43 -1.41
C LEU A 82 -9.58 21.77 -1.57
N ARG A 83 -10.28 22.90 -1.47
CA ARG A 83 -9.71 24.25 -1.58
C ARG A 83 -8.81 24.65 -0.41
N ILE A 84 -8.92 23.98 0.74
CA ILE A 84 -8.13 24.25 1.95
C ILE A 84 -6.78 23.54 1.90
N LEU A 85 -6.65 22.48 1.11
CA LEU A 85 -5.41 21.69 1.02
C LEU A 85 -4.31 22.52 0.31
N PRO A 86 -3.12 22.61 0.91
CA PRO A 86 -2.08 23.56 0.46
C PRO A 86 -1.47 23.25 -0.92
N PHE A 87 -1.71 22.06 -1.47
CA PHE A 87 -1.18 21.60 -2.77
C PHE A 87 -2.26 21.43 -3.83
N VAL A 88 -3.49 21.85 -3.54
CA VAL A 88 -4.60 21.81 -4.48
C VAL A 88 -4.70 23.16 -5.19
N ASN A 89 -4.80 23.13 -6.52
CA ASN A 89 -4.91 24.31 -7.41
C ASN A 89 -3.58 25.00 -7.74
N GLU A 90 -2.44 24.35 -7.58
CA GLU A 90 -1.19 24.90 -8.12
C GLU A 90 -1.13 24.73 -9.64
N PRO A 91 -0.73 25.75 -10.40
CA PRO A 91 -0.61 25.67 -11.84
C PRO A 91 0.39 24.60 -12.30
N GLY A 92 0.05 23.84 -13.33
CA GLY A 92 0.95 22.83 -13.93
C GLY A 92 0.99 21.49 -13.22
N GLN A 93 0.11 21.27 -12.25
CA GLN A 93 -0.08 19.96 -11.62
C GLN A 93 -1.20 19.15 -12.29
N HIS A 94 -1.08 17.83 -12.23
CA HIS A 94 -2.12 16.86 -12.54
C HIS A 94 -2.65 16.25 -11.25
N TYR A 95 -3.94 15.95 -11.23
CA TYR A 95 -4.61 15.46 -10.03
C TYR A 95 -5.21 14.08 -10.27
N ASN A 96 -5.24 13.25 -9.24
CA ASN A 96 -6.01 12.00 -9.24
C ASN A 96 -6.75 11.84 -7.91
N VAL A 97 -7.87 11.13 -7.98
CA VAL A 97 -8.59 10.63 -6.81
C VAL A 97 -8.37 9.13 -6.75
N ALA A 98 -8.07 8.60 -5.58
CA ALA A 98 -8.00 7.17 -5.37
C ALA A 98 -8.96 6.72 -4.26
N LEU A 99 -9.61 5.59 -4.49
CA LEU A 99 -10.45 4.91 -3.53
C LEU A 99 -9.84 3.55 -3.22
N SER A 100 -9.73 3.22 -1.93
CA SER A 100 -9.18 1.94 -1.53
C SER A 100 -10.05 1.23 -0.51
N LEU A 101 -10.06 -0.10 -0.57
CA LEU A 101 -10.53 -1.00 0.47
C LEU A 101 -9.33 -1.81 0.95
N GLY A 102 -9.05 -1.79 2.25
CA GLY A 102 -7.92 -2.49 2.82
C GLY A 102 -8.30 -3.28 4.07
N GLN A 103 -7.55 -4.36 4.31
CA GLN A 103 -7.57 -5.12 5.55
C GLN A 103 -6.15 -5.50 5.95
N ASN A 104 -5.79 -5.22 7.19
CA ASN A 104 -4.50 -5.58 7.78
C ASN A 104 -4.74 -6.48 9.00
N MET A 105 -3.86 -7.46 9.19
CA MET A 105 -3.91 -8.46 10.24
C MET A 105 -2.58 -8.52 10.98
N TYR A 106 -2.66 -8.45 12.29
CA TYR A 106 -1.52 -8.53 13.19
C TYR A 106 -1.75 -9.67 14.18
N VAL A 107 -0.76 -10.53 14.36
CA VAL A 107 -0.85 -11.69 15.25
C VAL A 107 0.44 -11.82 16.08
N PRO A 108 0.38 -12.44 17.27
CA PRO A 108 1.57 -12.85 18.00
C PRO A 108 2.39 -13.86 17.20
N ARG A 109 3.60 -14.12 17.66
CA ARG A 109 4.48 -15.11 17.05
C ARG A 109 3.92 -16.52 17.10
N ASP A 110 3.35 -16.92 18.24
CA ASP A 110 2.70 -18.23 18.39
C ASP A 110 1.19 -18.12 18.10
N THR A 111 0.82 -18.43 16.87
CA THR A 111 -0.59 -18.40 16.43
C THR A 111 -1.38 -19.65 16.84
N GLN A 112 -0.71 -20.70 17.39
CA GLN A 112 -1.36 -21.95 17.75
C GLN A 112 -1.82 -22.00 19.22
N THR A 113 -1.47 -20.98 20.00
CA THR A 113 -1.88 -20.85 21.40
C THR A 113 -3.21 -20.12 21.51
N GLU A 114 -4.22 -20.77 22.13
CA GLU A 114 -5.50 -20.13 22.47
C GLU A 114 -5.40 -19.14 23.63
N ALA A 115 -4.39 -19.31 24.51
CA ALA A 115 -4.20 -18.45 25.68
C ALA A 115 -3.72 -17.04 25.27
N ALA A 116 -4.06 -16.04 26.11
CA ALA A 116 -3.54 -14.69 25.96
C ALA A 116 -2.01 -14.68 26.07
N GLN A 117 -1.35 -13.88 25.24
CA GLN A 117 0.11 -13.75 25.17
C GLN A 117 0.51 -12.30 25.55
N PRO A 118 0.59 -11.97 26.87
CA PRO A 118 0.75 -10.59 27.32
C PRO A 118 2.13 -9.99 26.99
N ASP A 119 3.12 -10.83 26.68
CA ASP A 119 4.49 -10.42 26.37
C ASP A 119 4.74 -10.32 24.86
N ASP A 120 3.72 -10.57 24.03
CA ASP A 120 3.80 -10.46 22.57
C ASP A 120 2.73 -9.50 22.05
N ARG A 121 2.88 -9.06 20.81
CA ARG A 121 1.89 -8.18 20.19
C ARG A 121 0.50 -8.79 20.24
N PRO A 122 -0.54 -8.00 20.50
CA PRO A 122 -1.90 -8.52 20.50
C PRO A 122 -2.36 -8.92 19.10
N TYR A 123 -3.32 -9.85 19.04
CA TYR A 123 -4.12 -10.00 17.83
C TYR A 123 -4.86 -8.72 17.53
N ALA A 124 -4.85 -8.28 16.28
CA ALA A 124 -5.58 -7.11 15.86
C ALA A 124 -5.93 -7.17 14.37
N GLY A 125 -7.16 -6.81 14.03
CA GLY A 125 -7.61 -6.59 12.68
C GLY A 125 -7.89 -5.12 12.42
N TRP A 126 -7.66 -4.65 11.21
CA TRP A 126 -8.04 -3.31 10.73
C TRP A 126 -8.62 -3.42 9.33
N THR A 127 -9.92 -3.13 9.17
CA THR A 127 -10.59 -3.06 7.87
C THR A 127 -11.06 -1.64 7.61
N TYR A 128 -10.72 -1.08 6.46
CA TYR A 128 -10.90 0.34 6.19
C TYR A 128 -11.21 0.64 4.73
N LEU A 129 -11.88 1.76 4.55
CA LEU A 129 -11.98 2.49 3.29
C LEU A 129 -11.07 3.71 3.35
N SER A 130 -10.38 4.03 2.25
CA SER A 130 -9.65 5.27 2.14
C SER A 130 -9.96 6.03 0.86
N LEU A 131 -9.95 7.36 1.02
CA LEU A 131 -9.99 8.34 -0.06
C LEU A 131 -8.65 9.05 -0.08
N ALA A 132 -7.94 8.98 -1.20
CA ALA A 132 -6.70 9.71 -1.39
C ALA A 132 -6.82 10.72 -2.54
N LEU A 133 -6.20 11.87 -2.31
CA LEU A 133 -6.07 12.96 -3.27
C LEU A 133 -4.59 13.08 -3.65
N HIS A 134 -4.30 13.03 -4.93
CA HIS A 134 -2.95 13.12 -5.46
C HIS A 134 -2.80 14.38 -6.27
N ALA A 135 -1.74 15.15 -6.00
CA ALA A 135 -1.28 16.25 -6.82
C ALA A 135 0.14 15.94 -7.30
N LYS A 136 0.35 15.93 -8.62
CA LYS A 136 1.62 15.45 -9.18
C LYS A 136 2.14 16.31 -10.31
N THR A 137 3.47 16.33 -10.42
CA THR A 137 4.24 16.82 -11.57
C THR A 137 5.21 15.71 -12.00
N ALA A 138 6.05 15.96 -12.99
CA ALA A 138 7.15 15.04 -13.35
C ALA A 138 8.10 14.73 -12.18
N THR A 139 8.26 15.64 -11.23
CA THR A 139 9.28 15.57 -10.17
C THR A 139 8.73 15.48 -8.75
N GLN A 140 7.43 15.63 -8.55
CA GLN A 140 6.81 15.65 -7.22
C GLN A 140 5.45 14.99 -7.25
N LEU A 141 5.16 14.21 -6.20
CA LEU A 141 3.83 13.69 -5.87
C LEU A 141 3.51 14.04 -4.42
N ASP A 142 2.41 14.76 -4.23
CA ASP A 142 1.75 14.91 -2.93
C ASP A 142 0.53 14.00 -2.86
N THR A 143 0.42 13.27 -1.77
CA THR A 143 -0.72 12.41 -1.45
C THR A 143 -1.31 12.83 -0.13
N PHE A 144 -2.61 13.13 -0.11
CA PHE A 144 -3.37 13.27 1.13
C PHE A 144 -4.41 12.15 1.20
N GLU A 145 -4.33 11.28 2.21
CA GLU A 145 -5.22 10.12 2.38
C GLU A 145 -5.98 10.21 3.70
N THR A 146 -7.29 10.00 3.62
CA THR A 146 -8.17 9.81 4.77
C THR A 146 -8.61 8.35 4.78
N SER A 147 -8.36 7.64 5.89
CA SER A 147 -8.80 6.26 6.08
C SER A 147 -9.78 6.18 7.25
N LEU A 148 -10.92 5.52 7.01
CA LEU A 148 -11.98 5.28 7.99
C LEU A 148 -12.28 3.78 8.04
N GLY A 149 -12.44 3.21 9.23
CA GLY A 149 -12.71 1.78 9.35
C GLY A 149 -12.93 1.31 10.78
N MET A 150 -12.79 0.01 10.96
CA MET A 150 -12.95 -0.67 12.26
C MET A 150 -11.70 -1.44 12.61
N VAL A 151 -11.25 -1.29 13.84
CA VAL A 151 -10.26 -2.15 14.49
C VAL A 151 -10.98 -3.17 15.35
N GLY A 152 -10.39 -4.35 15.57
CA GLY A 152 -10.94 -5.38 16.45
C GLY A 152 -11.79 -6.43 15.75
N PRO A 153 -12.68 -7.14 16.50
CA PRO A 153 -13.50 -8.24 15.96
C PRO A 153 -14.34 -7.89 14.73
N SER A 154 -14.91 -6.69 14.70
CA SER A 154 -15.71 -6.21 13.56
C SER A 154 -14.90 -6.00 12.27
N ALA A 155 -13.57 -5.95 12.36
CA ALA A 155 -12.69 -5.97 11.18
C ALA A 155 -12.67 -7.34 10.48
N ARG A 156 -13.18 -8.41 11.09
CA ARG A 156 -13.29 -9.78 10.54
C ARG A 156 -11.95 -10.37 10.08
N ALA A 157 -10.84 -9.90 10.62
CA ALA A 157 -9.50 -10.33 10.22
C ALA A 157 -9.24 -11.80 10.55
N GLY A 158 -9.68 -12.26 11.72
CA GLY A 158 -9.57 -13.68 12.12
C GLY A 158 -10.30 -14.64 11.18
N ASP A 159 -11.49 -14.25 10.72
CA ASP A 159 -12.26 -15.06 9.75
C ASP A 159 -11.52 -15.13 8.41
N THR A 160 -11.01 -13.99 7.93
CA THR A 160 -10.26 -13.91 6.67
C THR A 160 -8.97 -14.74 6.74
N GLN A 161 -8.18 -14.62 7.83
CA GLN A 161 -6.97 -15.40 8.02
C GLN A 161 -7.28 -16.91 8.04
N ASN A 162 -8.25 -17.32 8.85
CA ASN A 162 -8.60 -18.73 9.00
C ASN A 162 -9.22 -19.32 7.73
N ALA A 163 -9.96 -18.54 6.94
CA ALA A 163 -10.43 -18.96 5.62
C ALA A 163 -9.25 -19.18 4.66
N PHE A 164 -8.29 -18.24 4.63
CA PHE A 164 -7.09 -18.37 3.82
C PHE A 164 -6.23 -19.59 4.23
N HIS A 165 -6.02 -19.79 5.53
CA HIS A 165 -5.27 -20.96 6.06
C HIS A 165 -5.95 -22.27 5.66
N THR A 166 -7.29 -22.33 5.73
CA THR A 166 -8.05 -23.52 5.30
C THR A 166 -7.86 -23.81 3.81
N LEU A 167 -7.89 -22.78 2.96
CA LEU A 167 -7.71 -22.92 1.51
C LEU A 167 -6.27 -23.33 1.12
N THR A 168 -5.28 -22.85 1.86
CA THR A 168 -3.85 -23.08 1.55
C THR A 168 -3.25 -24.27 2.28
N GLY A 169 -3.97 -24.82 3.29
CA GLY A 169 -3.52 -25.93 4.10
C GLY A 169 -2.56 -25.52 5.23
N PHE A 170 -2.52 -24.22 5.59
CA PHE A 170 -1.86 -23.74 6.80
C PHE A 170 -2.71 -24.09 8.04
N LYS A 171 -2.08 -24.10 9.22
CA LYS A 171 -2.79 -24.26 10.47
C LYS A 171 -3.57 -22.99 10.79
N ARG A 172 -4.76 -23.14 11.37
CA ARG A 172 -5.58 -22.01 11.80
C ARG A 172 -4.89 -21.27 12.95
N ALA A 173 -5.17 -19.98 13.06
CA ALA A 173 -4.76 -19.19 14.21
C ALA A 173 -5.85 -19.26 15.28
N ASP A 174 -5.49 -19.70 16.51
CA ASP A 174 -6.46 -20.07 17.54
C ASP A 174 -6.67 -18.96 18.59
N GLY A 175 -5.78 -17.94 18.68
CA GLY A 175 -5.82 -16.90 19.71
C GLY A 175 -6.66 -15.64 19.38
N TRP A 176 -7.45 -15.61 18.32
CA TRP A 176 -8.25 -14.43 17.91
C TRP A 176 -9.31 -14.00 18.93
N SER A 177 -9.69 -14.86 19.90
CA SER A 177 -10.56 -14.47 21.01
C SER A 177 -9.94 -13.42 21.94
N HIS A 178 -8.61 -13.27 21.94
CA HIS A 178 -7.84 -12.33 22.73
C HIS A 178 -7.37 -11.09 21.94
N GLN A 179 -8.02 -10.80 20.80
CA GLN A 179 -7.70 -9.60 20.04
C GLN A 179 -8.12 -8.32 20.77
N ILE A 180 -7.53 -7.18 20.37
CA ILE A 180 -7.98 -5.86 20.86
C ILE A 180 -9.45 -5.64 20.50
N HIS A 181 -10.12 -4.74 21.23
CA HIS A 181 -11.56 -4.54 21.14
C HIS A 181 -11.96 -3.74 19.90
N ASP A 182 -13.28 -3.75 19.59
CA ASP A 182 -13.83 -2.96 18.50
C ASP A 182 -13.67 -1.46 18.76
N GLU A 183 -13.07 -0.77 17.81
CA GLU A 183 -12.86 0.66 17.87
C GLU A 183 -12.97 1.26 16.46
N PRO A 184 -13.81 2.31 16.25
CA PRO A 184 -13.80 3.08 15.02
C PRO A 184 -12.43 3.75 14.84
N GLY A 185 -11.83 3.57 13.67
CA GLY A 185 -10.53 4.12 13.35
C GLY A 185 -10.61 5.24 12.33
N LEU A 186 -9.83 6.29 12.58
CA LEU A 186 -9.60 7.40 11.65
C LEU A 186 -8.09 7.63 11.52
N MET A 187 -7.61 7.76 10.28
CA MET A 187 -6.27 8.25 9.98
C MET A 187 -6.32 9.32 8.91
N LEU A 188 -5.55 10.38 9.12
CA LEU A 188 -5.23 11.40 8.12
C LEU A 188 -3.75 11.32 7.84
N SER A 189 -3.37 11.16 6.58
CA SER A 189 -1.98 10.97 6.17
C SER A 189 -1.63 11.91 5.04
N TRP A 190 -0.45 12.50 5.11
CA TRP A 190 0.16 13.24 4.02
C TRP A 190 1.53 12.65 3.71
N GLN A 191 1.81 12.46 2.43
CA GLN A 191 3.13 12.06 1.94
C GLN A 191 3.54 12.93 0.77
N ARG A 192 4.78 13.37 0.77
CA ARG A 192 5.44 13.97 -0.40
C ARG A 192 6.58 13.07 -0.86
N THR A 193 6.54 12.71 -2.13
CA THR A 193 7.61 11.97 -2.80
C THR A 193 8.19 12.86 -3.89
N LEU A 194 9.51 12.99 -3.91
CA LEU A 194 10.23 13.77 -4.91
C LEU A 194 10.99 12.81 -5.85
N ARG A 195 11.05 13.14 -7.14
CA ARG A 195 12.05 12.58 -8.04
C ARG A 195 13.24 13.51 -8.04
N SER A 196 14.17 13.32 -7.10
CA SER A 196 15.31 14.20 -6.88
C SER A 196 16.40 14.04 -7.93
N ALA A 197 16.46 12.87 -8.58
CA ALA A 197 17.36 12.59 -9.69
C ALA A 197 16.73 11.57 -10.63
N ARG A 198 16.98 11.74 -11.94
CA ARG A 198 16.72 10.73 -12.97
C ARG A 198 17.79 10.88 -14.06
N VAL A 199 18.33 9.75 -14.47
CA VAL A 199 19.30 9.64 -15.56
C VAL A 199 18.79 8.62 -16.56
N ASP A 200 18.56 9.05 -17.79
CA ASP A 200 18.11 8.19 -18.89
C ASP A 200 19.29 7.93 -19.83
N LEU A 201 19.58 6.65 -20.09
CA LEU A 201 20.67 6.15 -20.93
C LEU A 201 20.05 5.25 -22.04
N GLY A 202 19.31 5.87 -22.94
CA GLY A 202 18.49 5.17 -23.93
C GLY A 202 17.32 4.45 -23.25
N ASP A 203 17.22 3.13 -23.43
CA ASP A 203 16.18 2.33 -22.76
C ASP A 203 16.47 2.04 -21.27
N LEU A 204 17.68 2.28 -20.80
CA LEU A 204 18.03 2.15 -19.38
C LEU A 204 17.82 3.48 -18.67
N ALA A 205 17.27 3.43 -17.45
CA ALA A 205 17.12 4.60 -16.61
C ALA A 205 17.41 4.26 -15.14
N TRP A 206 17.90 5.25 -14.43
CA TRP A 206 18.06 5.25 -12.98
C TRP A 206 17.32 6.45 -12.40
N ASP A 207 16.67 6.27 -11.23
CA ASP A 207 16.10 7.40 -10.48
C ASP A 207 16.22 7.24 -8.96
N LEU A 208 16.03 8.36 -8.24
CA LEU A 208 16.05 8.45 -6.79
C LEU A 208 14.81 9.21 -6.33
N LEU A 209 14.04 8.56 -5.43
CA LEU A 209 12.73 8.98 -4.95
C LEU A 209 12.73 9.15 -3.42
N PRO A 210 13.31 10.24 -2.85
CA PRO A 210 13.15 10.54 -1.44
C PRO A 210 11.71 10.93 -1.12
N HIS A 211 11.27 10.58 0.10
CA HIS A 211 9.92 10.91 0.57
C HIS A 211 9.90 11.25 2.06
N VAL A 212 8.89 12.02 2.44
CA VAL A 212 8.50 12.28 3.83
C VAL A 212 7.02 12.03 4.00
N ARG A 213 6.62 11.57 5.18
CA ARG A 213 5.25 11.25 5.51
C ARG A 213 4.91 11.66 6.94
N ALA A 214 3.69 12.13 7.13
CA ALA A 214 3.09 12.35 8.43
C ALA A 214 1.70 11.72 8.47
N THR A 215 1.40 11.01 9.54
CA THR A 215 0.10 10.39 9.78
C THR A 215 -0.37 10.77 11.18
N VAL A 216 -1.64 11.13 11.31
CA VAL A 216 -2.29 11.41 12.59
C VAL A 216 -3.64 10.70 12.65
N GLY A 217 -3.91 10.07 13.79
CA GLY A 217 -5.16 9.35 14.03
C GLY A 217 -5.09 8.46 15.26
N ASN A 218 -6.22 7.88 15.64
CA ASN A 218 -6.27 6.92 16.75
C ASN A 218 -5.68 5.55 16.37
N VAL A 219 -5.65 5.19 15.08
CA VAL A 219 -5.05 3.93 14.62
C VAL A 219 -3.53 4.05 14.60
N GLN A 220 -2.99 5.07 13.93
CA GLN A 220 -1.56 5.37 13.94
C GLN A 220 -1.31 6.87 13.94
N THR A 221 -0.27 7.29 14.67
CA THR A 221 0.30 8.63 14.62
C THR A 221 1.80 8.49 14.51
N LEU A 222 2.38 8.97 13.40
CA LEU A 222 3.81 8.83 13.10
C LEU A 222 4.30 9.91 12.14
N ALA A 223 5.63 10.10 12.13
CA ALA A 223 6.35 10.79 11.07
C ALA A 223 7.39 9.85 10.48
N ALA A 224 7.57 9.90 9.17
CA ALA A 224 8.52 9.05 8.47
C ALA A 224 9.31 9.83 7.42
N ALA A 225 10.52 9.35 7.15
CA ALA A 225 11.34 9.81 6.04
C ALA A 225 12.10 8.62 5.44
N GLY A 226 12.23 8.61 4.14
CA GLY A 226 12.88 7.52 3.44
C GLY A 226 13.23 7.87 2.00
N PHE A 227 13.69 6.85 1.29
CA PHE A 227 13.94 6.94 -0.15
C PHE A 227 13.80 5.57 -0.81
N GLU A 228 13.56 5.60 -2.11
CA GLU A 228 13.68 4.46 -3.01
C GLU A 228 14.60 4.84 -4.17
N THR A 229 15.51 3.96 -4.59
CA THR A 229 16.30 4.09 -5.80
C THR A 229 16.00 2.93 -6.73
N ARG A 230 15.88 3.24 -8.02
CA ARG A 230 15.49 2.26 -9.04
C ARG A 230 16.45 2.30 -10.22
N LEU A 231 16.72 1.13 -10.79
CA LEU A 231 17.50 0.96 -12.02
C LEU A 231 16.78 -0.04 -12.91
N GLY A 232 16.56 0.30 -14.18
CA GLY A 232 15.84 -0.62 -15.05
C GLY A 232 15.83 -0.27 -16.51
N TYR A 233 15.39 -1.27 -17.29
CA TYR A 233 15.07 -1.17 -18.70
C TYR A 233 13.62 -0.66 -18.84
N ARG A 234 13.44 0.45 -19.55
CA ARG A 234 12.13 1.12 -19.72
C ARG A 234 11.46 1.39 -18.37
N LEU A 235 12.20 2.04 -17.48
CA LEU A 235 11.78 2.35 -16.11
C LEU A 235 10.51 3.21 -16.12
N PRO A 236 9.42 2.80 -15.42
CA PRO A 236 8.17 3.55 -15.38
C PRO A 236 8.34 4.97 -14.84
N TRP A 237 7.52 5.90 -15.36
CA TRP A 237 7.38 7.25 -14.86
C TRP A 237 6.30 7.32 -13.77
N ASP A 238 6.46 6.53 -12.70
CA ASP A 238 5.67 6.60 -11.48
C ASP A 238 6.55 6.99 -10.28
N PHE A 239 5.96 7.09 -9.10
CA PHE A 239 6.66 7.49 -7.88
C PHE A 239 6.99 6.30 -6.97
N GLY A 240 7.47 5.20 -7.56
CA GLY A 240 8.04 4.08 -6.84
C GLY A 240 7.07 2.94 -6.54
N THR A 241 7.40 2.20 -5.50
CA THR A 241 6.71 0.98 -5.09
C THR A 241 5.62 1.29 -4.07
N SER A 242 4.49 0.59 -4.15
CA SER A 242 3.41 0.71 -3.17
C SER A 242 3.50 -0.42 -2.15
N LEU A 243 3.65 -0.06 -0.88
CA LEU A 243 3.38 -0.93 0.26
C LEU A 243 2.02 -0.56 0.88
N ILE A 244 1.43 -1.47 1.67
CA ILE A 244 0.22 -1.18 2.44
C ILE A 244 0.60 -0.35 3.66
N GLN A 245 0.58 0.96 3.48
CA GLN A 245 0.88 1.94 4.52
C GLN A 245 0.04 3.20 4.29
N PRO A 246 -0.28 3.98 5.37
CA PRO A 246 -1.03 5.21 5.25
C PRO A 246 -0.33 6.22 4.33
N GLY A 247 -1.06 6.83 3.40
CA GLY A 247 -0.48 7.77 2.44
C GLY A 247 0.50 7.13 1.45
N GLY A 248 0.58 5.81 1.44
CA GLY A 248 1.51 5.03 0.61
C GLY A 248 1.35 5.30 -0.88
N GLY A 249 2.47 5.16 -1.59
CA GLY A 249 2.61 5.50 -3.00
C GLY A 249 1.58 4.86 -3.90
N VAL A 250 1.26 5.54 -4.96
CA VAL A 250 0.35 5.08 -6.00
C VAL A 250 1.16 4.65 -7.21
N ASN A 251 0.97 3.42 -7.66
CA ASN A 251 1.57 2.87 -8.87
C ASN A 251 0.91 3.43 -10.17
N ALA A 252 0.23 4.58 -10.09
CA ALA A 252 -0.28 5.26 -11.27
C ALA A 252 0.85 5.96 -12.03
N HIS A 253 0.71 6.06 -13.35
CA HIS A 253 1.64 6.81 -14.18
C HIS A 253 1.67 8.29 -13.77
N ALA A 254 2.84 8.92 -13.88
CA ALA A 254 3.02 10.35 -13.60
C ALA A 254 3.18 11.19 -14.86
N GLU A 255 3.59 10.58 -15.97
CA GLU A 255 3.91 11.26 -17.23
C GLU A 255 3.33 10.52 -18.43
N PRO A 256 3.00 11.24 -19.52
CA PRO A 256 2.55 10.62 -20.78
C PRO A 256 3.57 9.65 -21.39
N ASP A 257 4.84 9.82 -21.05
CA ASP A 257 5.96 8.99 -21.49
C ASP A 257 6.11 7.68 -20.72
N ASP A 258 5.22 7.41 -19.76
CA ASP A 258 5.22 6.13 -19.03
C ASP A 258 5.08 4.96 -20.03
N PRO A 259 5.94 3.93 -19.93
CA PRO A 259 5.91 2.77 -20.84
C PRO A 259 4.54 2.06 -20.88
N ARG A 260 3.75 2.14 -19.82
CA ARG A 260 2.40 1.53 -19.76
C ARG A 260 1.36 2.24 -20.63
N LEU A 261 1.63 3.46 -21.04
CA LEU A 261 0.76 4.25 -21.92
C LEU A 261 1.13 4.16 -23.40
N LYS A 262 2.34 3.65 -23.71
CA LYS A 262 2.83 3.53 -25.08
C LYS A 262 2.41 2.20 -25.70
N GLN A 263 1.82 2.22 -26.89
CA GLN A 263 1.37 1.01 -27.59
C GLN A 263 2.54 0.08 -28.01
N ASP A 264 3.73 0.66 -28.24
CA ASP A 264 4.92 -0.07 -28.70
C ASP A 264 5.77 -0.64 -27.56
N THR A 265 5.40 -0.36 -26.29
CA THR A 265 6.15 -0.82 -25.13
C THR A 265 5.46 -2.03 -24.51
N PHE A 266 5.92 -3.23 -24.86
CA PHE A 266 5.36 -4.46 -24.29
C PHE A 266 6.08 -4.88 -22.99
N PHE A 267 7.36 -4.53 -22.81
CA PHE A 267 8.20 -5.06 -21.74
C PHE A 267 9.05 -3.98 -21.08
N GLY A 268 9.11 -3.99 -19.76
CA GLY A 268 10.03 -3.23 -18.92
C GLY A 268 10.39 -4.03 -17.69
N LEU A 269 11.61 -3.85 -17.17
CA LEU A 269 12.12 -4.56 -16.00
C LEU A 269 13.00 -3.61 -15.17
N HIS A 270 12.78 -3.56 -13.87
CA HIS A 270 13.63 -2.78 -12.97
C HIS A 270 13.84 -3.49 -11.63
N VAL A 271 14.95 -3.18 -11.01
CA VAL A 271 15.24 -3.50 -9.62
C VAL A 271 15.20 -2.22 -8.81
N PHE A 272 14.90 -2.35 -7.53
CA PHE A 272 14.89 -1.22 -6.61
C PHE A 272 15.36 -1.61 -5.21
N ALA A 273 15.82 -0.62 -4.47
CA ALA A 273 16.12 -0.73 -3.06
C ALA A 273 15.76 0.59 -2.36
N GLY A 274 15.41 0.51 -1.09
CA GLY A 274 15.04 1.69 -0.31
C GLY A 274 15.14 1.47 1.18
N ALA A 275 14.98 2.56 1.91
CA ALA A 275 14.91 2.56 3.35
C ALA A 275 13.92 3.62 3.82
N GLU A 276 13.20 3.35 4.90
CA GLU A 276 12.33 4.30 5.59
C GLU A 276 12.53 4.20 7.09
N GLY A 277 12.75 5.33 7.76
CA GLY A 277 12.73 5.46 9.22
C GLY A 277 11.43 6.13 9.69
N ARG A 278 10.89 5.64 10.80
CA ARG A 278 9.64 6.15 11.40
C ARG A 278 9.83 6.51 12.86
N ALA A 279 9.33 7.68 13.26
CA ALA A 279 9.07 8.05 14.64
C ALA A 279 7.59 7.80 14.94
N VAL A 280 7.30 6.86 15.85
CA VAL A 280 5.94 6.34 16.12
C VAL A 280 5.46 6.85 17.47
N ALA A 281 4.51 7.78 17.45
CA ALA A 281 3.86 8.29 18.65
C ALA A 281 2.70 7.38 19.10
N ARG A 282 1.93 6.83 18.15
CA ARG A 282 0.81 5.92 18.40
C ARG A 282 0.81 4.79 17.39
N ASN A 283 0.54 3.56 17.86
CA ASN A 283 0.23 2.40 17.05
C ASN A 283 -0.75 1.51 17.82
N ILE A 284 -2.05 1.56 17.46
CA ILE A 284 -3.11 0.82 18.18
C ILE A 284 -2.84 -0.69 18.22
N PHE A 285 -2.15 -1.24 17.22
CA PHE A 285 -1.81 -2.66 17.13
C PHE A 285 -0.72 -3.10 18.13
N LEU A 286 -0.12 -2.15 18.85
CA LEU A 286 0.86 -2.36 19.91
C LEU A 286 0.41 -1.70 21.23
N ASP A 287 -0.13 -0.47 21.15
CA ASP A 287 -0.55 0.32 22.30
C ASP A 287 -1.93 -0.11 22.86
N GLY A 288 -2.68 -0.97 22.12
CA GLY A 288 -4.05 -1.33 22.47
C GLY A 288 -5.06 -0.19 22.18
N ASN A 289 -6.31 -0.39 22.57
CA ASN A 289 -7.41 0.53 22.30
C ASN A 289 -7.20 1.92 22.90
N THR A 290 -7.82 2.94 22.28
CA THR A 290 -7.66 4.34 22.68
C THR A 290 -8.52 4.69 23.89
N TRP A 291 -9.74 4.17 23.97
CA TRP A 291 -10.75 4.58 24.95
C TRP A 291 -11.03 3.54 26.01
N GLU A 292 -10.45 2.34 25.91
CA GLU A 292 -10.57 1.28 26.91
C GLU A 292 -9.29 0.47 27.04
N HIS A 293 -9.12 -0.24 28.15
CA HIS A 293 -7.97 -1.13 28.33
C HIS A 293 -8.11 -2.39 27.50
N SER A 294 -7.09 -2.69 26.73
CA SER A 294 -6.97 -3.94 25.98
C SER A 294 -5.54 -4.47 26.02
N ALA A 295 -5.30 -5.63 25.40
CA ALA A 295 -3.96 -6.17 25.25
C ALA A 295 -3.03 -5.17 24.55
N HIS A 296 -1.81 -5.02 25.06
CA HIS A 296 -0.81 -4.09 24.56
C HIS A 296 0.60 -4.52 24.94
N VAL A 297 1.59 -3.95 24.25
CA VAL A 297 3.03 -4.09 24.53
C VAL A 297 3.72 -2.74 24.50
N ALA A 298 4.91 -2.63 25.10
CA ALA A 298 5.70 -1.41 25.06
C ALA A 298 6.31 -1.22 23.68
N LYS A 299 5.73 -0.33 22.84
CA LYS A 299 6.24 -0.08 21.50
C LYS A 299 7.57 0.67 21.52
N LYS A 300 8.41 0.43 20.53
CA LYS A 300 9.59 1.23 20.26
C LYS A 300 9.20 2.53 19.55
N PRO A 301 9.78 3.68 19.96
CA PRO A 301 9.45 4.98 19.35
C PRO A 301 10.04 5.15 17.95
N PHE A 302 11.07 4.37 17.60
CA PHE A 302 11.72 4.43 16.29
C PHE A 302 11.78 3.05 15.65
N VAL A 303 11.33 2.97 14.41
CA VAL A 303 11.31 1.74 13.60
C VAL A 303 11.85 2.07 12.22
N ALA A 304 12.59 1.15 11.63
CA ALA A 304 13.11 1.29 10.27
C ALA A 304 12.75 0.08 9.42
N ASP A 305 12.45 0.34 8.15
CA ASP A 305 12.28 -0.66 7.11
C ASP A 305 13.43 -0.53 6.10
N LEU A 306 14.04 -1.66 5.74
CA LEU A 306 14.87 -1.80 4.56
C LEU A 306 14.11 -2.61 3.54
N MET A 307 14.11 -2.18 2.30
CA MET A 307 13.36 -2.85 1.24
C MET A 307 14.20 -3.05 -0.02
N ALA A 308 13.94 -4.15 -0.71
CA ALA A 308 14.51 -4.40 -2.04
C ALA A 308 13.52 -5.23 -2.86
N GLY A 309 13.55 -5.06 -4.17
CA GLY A 309 12.61 -5.79 -5.00
C GLY A 309 12.83 -5.66 -6.49
N VAL A 310 11.86 -6.19 -7.23
CA VAL A 310 11.84 -6.20 -8.69
C VAL A 310 10.46 -5.81 -9.19
N GLY A 311 10.43 -5.01 -10.26
CA GLY A 311 9.21 -4.64 -10.96
C GLY A 311 9.27 -5.03 -12.42
N LEU A 312 8.20 -5.66 -12.89
CA LEU A 312 8.00 -6.11 -14.26
C LEU A 312 6.84 -5.35 -14.87
N VAL A 313 7.07 -4.71 -16.01
CA VAL A 313 6.02 -4.07 -16.82
C VAL A 313 5.72 -4.97 -18.02
N LEU A 314 4.45 -5.30 -18.22
CA LEU A 314 3.94 -6.05 -19.36
C LEU A 314 2.75 -5.28 -19.95
N GLY A 315 2.97 -4.59 -21.05
CA GLY A 315 1.98 -3.70 -21.64
C GLY A 315 1.47 -2.68 -20.60
N ARG A 316 0.18 -2.74 -20.28
CA ARG A 316 -0.47 -1.85 -19.32
C ARG A 316 -0.43 -2.34 -17.86
N ALA A 317 0.16 -3.49 -17.61
CA ALA A 317 0.29 -4.08 -16.28
C ALA A 317 1.69 -3.88 -15.70
N LYS A 318 1.78 -3.58 -14.41
CA LYS A 318 3.03 -3.57 -13.62
C LYS A 318 2.86 -4.54 -12.46
N LEU A 319 3.69 -5.58 -12.43
CA LEU A 319 3.81 -6.51 -11.31
C LEU A 319 5.07 -6.15 -10.51
N THR A 320 4.94 -6.02 -9.19
CA THR A 320 6.06 -5.69 -8.32
C THR A 320 6.14 -6.68 -7.18
N TYR A 321 7.34 -7.17 -6.87
CA TYR A 321 7.66 -7.90 -5.65
C TYR A 321 8.63 -7.10 -4.82
N THR A 322 8.32 -6.92 -3.53
CA THR A 322 9.16 -6.24 -2.55
C THR A 322 9.42 -7.16 -1.37
N HIS A 323 10.65 -7.31 -0.99
CA HIS A 323 11.05 -7.93 0.28
C HIS A 323 11.36 -6.81 1.28
N VAL A 324 10.76 -6.88 2.46
CA VAL A 324 10.91 -5.88 3.52
C VAL A 324 11.50 -6.53 4.75
N TYR A 325 12.55 -5.88 5.29
CA TYR A 325 13.14 -6.15 6.59
C TYR A 325 12.80 -4.98 7.51
N ARG A 326 12.04 -5.24 8.58
CA ARG A 326 11.61 -4.26 9.58
C ARG A 326 12.33 -4.52 10.89
N THR A 327 12.90 -3.47 11.47
CA THR A 327 13.47 -3.54 12.83
C THR A 327 12.37 -3.85 13.85
N GLU A 328 12.77 -4.24 15.06
CA GLU A 328 11.83 -4.52 16.13
C GLU A 328 10.89 -3.32 16.40
N GLU A 329 9.60 -3.61 16.57
CA GLU A 329 8.54 -2.62 16.79
C GLU A 329 8.19 -2.45 18.28
N TYR A 330 8.52 -3.43 19.15
CA TYR A 330 8.19 -3.39 20.59
C TYR A 330 9.28 -4.09 21.42
N ASP A 331 9.27 -3.81 22.72
CA ASP A 331 10.18 -4.42 23.67
C ASP A 331 9.79 -5.88 23.90
N GLY A 332 10.78 -6.76 23.89
CA GLY A 332 10.55 -8.22 23.99
C GLY A 332 10.31 -8.94 22.65
N GLN A 333 10.17 -8.19 21.55
CA GLN A 333 10.10 -8.80 20.22
C GLN A 333 11.37 -9.61 19.93
N LYS A 334 11.21 -10.86 19.49
CA LYS A 334 12.34 -11.77 19.23
C LYS A 334 12.89 -11.58 17.82
N GLY A 335 13.57 -10.45 17.62
CA GLY A 335 14.24 -10.12 16.37
C GLY A 335 13.38 -9.33 15.37
N PRO A 336 13.99 -8.95 14.25
CA PRO A 336 13.33 -8.18 13.19
C PRO A 336 12.24 -8.99 12.51
N GLN A 337 11.32 -8.28 11.86
CA GLN A 337 10.30 -8.89 11.04
C GLN A 337 10.68 -8.85 9.57
N MET A 338 10.38 -9.92 8.85
CA MET A 338 10.50 -9.98 7.39
C MET A 338 9.15 -10.31 6.76
N PHE A 339 8.79 -9.60 5.73
CA PHE A 339 7.60 -9.91 4.93
C PHE A 339 7.81 -9.56 3.47
N GLY A 340 7.00 -10.15 2.60
CA GLY A 340 6.98 -9.81 1.19
C GLY A 340 5.71 -9.08 0.81
N SER A 341 5.81 -8.19 -0.18
CA SER A 341 4.68 -7.50 -0.80
C SER A 341 4.64 -7.80 -2.29
N VAL A 342 3.47 -8.18 -2.78
CA VAL A 342 3.19 -8.34 -4.22
C VAL A 342 2.14 -7.32 -4.60
N SER A 343 2.43 -6.50 -5.62
CA SER A 343 1.50 -5.51 -6.14
C SER A 343 1.31 -5.70 -7.64
N LEU A 344 0.06 -5.75 -8.07
CA LEU A 344 -0.33 -5.75 -9.48
C LEU A 344 -1.13 -4.49 -9.77
N ALA A 345 -0.59 -3.63 -10.63
CA ALA A 345 -1.26 -2.44 -11.15
C ALA A 345 -1.63 -2.63 -12.61
N VAL A 346 -2.86 -2.34 -13.00
CA VAL A 346 -3.35 -2.41 -14.39
C VAL A 346 -3.94 -1.05 -14.76
N THR A 347 -3.37 -0.43 -15.79
CA THR A 347 -3.80 0.87 -16.33
C THR A 347 -4.70 0.65 -17.54
N PHE A 348 -5.87 1.29 -17.66
CA PHE A 348 -6.86 1.06 -18.72
C PHE A 348 -7.54 2.34 -19.20
#